data_c24780a035ce9927b5944e6bd257e3a6
#
_entry.id   c24780a035ce9927b5944e6bd257e3a6
#
_cell.length_a   1.000
_cell.length_b   1.000
_cell.length_c   1.000
_cell.angle_alpha   90.00
_cell.angle_beta   90.00
_cell.angle_gamma   90.00
#
_symmetry.space_group_name_H-M   'P 1'
#
loop_
_entity.id
_entity.type
_entity.pdbx_description
1 polymer ?
#
loop_
_entity_poly.entity_id
_entity_poly.type
_entity_poly.pdbx_seq_one_letter_code
_entity_poly.pdbx_strand_id
1 'polypeptide(L)'
;WVAEWDQATSQMKVRCLITAVVMDLRNFTPLTRQVSEELLAQVVGTWFRQAGDILQRYGSRVDKYIGDAVMAVWLHPQNAPYPYDLVRILKAVSAIQKTTSSLHLQYPLPFPLRIGTGINTGFAMVGNTGSGHRPEYTAIGDTVNLAFQLEAATRTLDLDVLVGETTYGYLQAGRLAEWLMPRQVELKYATEPVPVWGSTYDKLKEFLYMYSVTEPPTHNPLSDGRRFV
;
A
#
# COMPACT_ATOMS: atom_id res chain seq x y z
N TRP A 1 18.56 -2.50 14.53
CA TRP A 1 18.52 -3.85 13.95
C TRP A 1 18.97 -3.75 12.51
N VAL A 2 20.27 -3.79 12.32
CA VAL A 2 20.84 -4.13 11.02
C VAL A 2 20.79 -5.65 11.00
N ALA A 3 19.87 -6.24 10.24
CA ALA A 3 19.97 -7.65 9.90
C ALA A 3 21.35 -7.82 9.24
N GLU A 4 22.20 -8.71 9.77
CA GLU A 4 23.47 -9.04 9.15
C GLU A 4 23.19 -9.50 7.74
N TRP A 5 23.58 -8.67 6.80
CA TRP A 5 23.45 -8.92 5.37
C TRP A 5 24.56 -9.91 4.98
N ASP A 6 24.22 -11.17 4.91
CA ASP A 6 25.12 -12.17 4.37
C ASP A 6 25.12 -12.07 2.83
N GLN A 7 26.13 -11.44 2.30
CA GLN A 7 26.34 -11.28 0.85
C GLN A 7 26.56 -12.62 0.10
N ALA A 8 26.79 -13.73 0.82
CA ALA A 8 27.18 -15.00 0.20
C ALA A 8 25.99 -15.87 -0.22
N THR A 9 24.76 -15.61 0.29
CA THR A 9 23.57 -16.39 -0.08
C THR A 9 22.41 -15.46 -0.35
N SER A 10 22.04 -15.37 -1.59
CA SER A 10 20.91 -14.65 -2.18
C SER A 10 19.54 -15.19 -1.71
N GLN A 11 19.28 -15.32 -0.39
CA GLN A 11 18.04 -15.92 0.11
C GLN A 11 17.29 -14.97 1.07
N MET A 12 15.95 -15.02 0.98
CA MET A 12 15.06 -14.36 1.95
C MET A 12 15.32 -14.90 3.34
N LYS A 13 15.72 -14.06 4.28
CA LYS A 13 16.24 -14.52 5.57
C LYS A 13 15.49 -14.01 6.80
N VAL A 14 14.65 -12.98 6.67
CA VAL A 14 14.06 -12.33 7.83
C VAL A 14 12.55 -12.44 7.80
N ARG A 15 11.99 -13.13 8.81
CA ARG A 15 10.56 -13.08 9.10
C ARG A 15 10.29 -11.85 9.96
N CYS A 16 9.53 -10.91 9.44
CA CYS A 16 9.17 -9.69 10.18
C CYS A 16 7.70 -9.33 9.98
N LEU A 17 7.19 -8.52 10.90
CA LEU A 17 5.87 -7.93 10.78
C LEU A 17 5.92 -6.83 9.73
N ILE A 18 4.98 -6.88 8.78
CA ILE A 18 4.87 -5.91 7.70
C ILE A 18 3.43 -5.42 7.56
N THR A 19 3.27 -4.26 6.95
CA THR A 19 2.01 -3.88 6.30
C THR A 19 2.26 -3.85 4.80
N ALA A 20 1.54 -4.70 4.07
CA ALA A 20 1.53 -4.74 2.62
C ALA A 20 0.33 -3.93 2.10
N VAL A 21 0.58 -3.11 1.09
CA VAL A 21 -0.41 -2.31 0.38
C VAL A 21 -0.31 -2.64 -1.10
N VAL A 22 -1.41 -3.06 -1.69
CA VAL A 22 -1.53 -3.30 -3.13
C VAL A 22 -2.49 -2.29 -3.71
N MET A 23 -2.07 -1.61 -4.75
CA MET A 23 -2.85 -0.61 -5.47
C MET A 23 -2.86 -0.95 -6.95
N ASP A 24 -4.05 -1.02 -7.56
CA ASP A 24 -4.22 -1.40 -8.95
C ASP A 24 -5.11 -0.40 -9.70
N LEU A 25 -4.74 -0.06 -10.93
CA LEU A 25 -5.52 0.87 -11.77
C LEU A 25 -6.86 0.26 -12.14
N ARG A 26 -7.93 0.98 -11.82
CA ARG A 26 -9.28 0.60 -12.23
C ARG A 26 -9.53 0.97 -13.67
N ASN A 27 -10.30 0.11 -14.35
CA ASN A 27 -10.66 0.29 -15.75
C ASN A 27 -9.44 0.35 -16.70
N PHE A 28 -8.34 -0.31 -16.33
CA PHE A 28 -7.13 -0.35 -17.14
C PHE A 28 -7.40 -1.04 -18.49
N THR A 29 -8.03 -2.21 -18.49
CA THR A 29 -8.40 -2.91 -19.74
C THR A 29 -9.28 -2.07 -20.69
N PRO A 30 -10.35 -1.38 -20.25
CA PRO A 30 -11.04 -0.41 -21.10
C PRO A 30 -10.16 0.73 -21.59
N LEU A 31 -9.21 1.21 -20.77
CA LEU A 31 -8.28 2.26 -21.16
C LEU A 31 -7.39 1.80 -22.32
N THR A 32 -6.79 0.60 -22.24
CA THR A 32 -5.91 0.07 -23.29
C THR A 32 -6.56 -0.03 -24.67
N ARG A 33 -7.89 -0.10 -24.72
CA ARG A 33 -8.67 -0.17 -25.95
C ARG A 33 -9.07 1.20 -26.53
N GLN A 34 -8.89 2.27 -25.75
CA GLN A 34 -9.37 3.61 -26.10
C GLN A 34 -8.24 4.61 -26.36
N VAL A 35 -7.01 4.28 -26.00
CA VAL A 35 -5.85 5.14 -26.19
C VAL A 35 -4.78 4.42 -27.01
N SER A 36 -3.84 5.17 -27.60
CA SER A 36 -2.70 4.56 -28.29
C SER A 36 -1.73 3.92 -27.30
N GLU A 37 -0.94 2.97 -27.76
CA GLU A 37 0.07 2.28 -26.95
C GLU A 37 1.12 3.27 -26.40
N GLU A 38 1.47 4.29 -27.18
CA GLU A 38 2.42 5.33 -26.78
C GLU A 38 1.84 6.18 -25.63
N LEU A 39 0.57 6.59 -25.72
CA LEU A 39 -0.09 7.34 -24.67
C LEU A 39 -0.23 6.48 -23.41
N LEU A 40 -0.61 5.21 -23.57
CA LEU A 40 -0.70 4.26 -22.46
C LEU A 40 0.64 4.11 -21.73
N ALA A 41 1.73 3.92 -22.47
CA ALA A 41 3.07 3.79 -21.91
C ALA A 41 3.51 5.05 -21.14
N GLN A 42 3.20 6.24 -21.67
CA GLN A 42 3.48 7.52 -21.01
C GLN A 42 2.69 7.66 -19.70
N VAL A 43 1.40 7.34 -19.72
CA VAL A 43 0.52 7.44 -18.54
C VAL A 43 0.98 6.48 -17.45
N VAL A 44 1.17 5.21 -17.79
CA VAL A 44 1.60 4.18 -16.82
C VAL A 44 3.00 4.50 -16.27
N GLY A 45 3.94 4.88 -17.12
CA GLY A 45 5.29 5.28 -16.70
C GLY A 45 5.28 6.49 -15.77
N THR A 46 4.41 7.49 -16.04
CA THR A 46 4.26 8.64 -15.15
C THR A 46 3.63 8.25 -13.83
N TRP A 47 2.58 7.41 -13.87
CA TRP A 47 1.92 6.91 -12.67
C TRP A 47 2.89 6.13 -11.76
N PHE A 48 3.66 5.20 -12.31
CA PHE A 48 4.65 4.43 -11.54
C PHE A 48 5.70 5.32 -10.91
N ARG A 49 6.27 6.25 -11.64
CA ARG A 49 7.25 7.19 -11.11
C ARG A 49 6.68 8.02 -9.96
N GLN A 50 5.49 8.59 -10.14
CA GLN A 50 4.84 9.40 -9.10
C GLN A 50 4.44 8.56 -7.89
N ALA A 51 3.96 7.34 -8.08
CA ALA A 51 3.67 6.41 -6.99
C ALA A 51 4.93 6.05 -6.22
N GLY A 52 6.03 5.71 -6.90
CA GLY A 52 7.32 5.41 -6.27
C GLY A 52 7.85 6.56 -5.45
N ASP A 53 7.83 7.79 -5.97
CA ASP A 53 8.25 9.00 -5.24
C ASP A 53 7.42 9.23 -3.96
N ILE A 54 6.10 9.00 -4.03
CA ILE A 54 5.21 9.10 -2.88
C ILE A 54 5.53 7.98 -1.88
N LEU A 55 5.62 6.74 -2.33
CA LEU A 55 5.90 5.59 -1.45
C LEU A 55 7.21 5.76 -0.71
N GLN A 56 8.28 6.18 -1.39
CA GLN A 56 9.57 6.47 -0.78
C GLN A 56 9.47 7.58 0.27
N ARG A 57 8.77 8.67 -0.05
CA ARG A 57 8.55 9.80 0.88
C ARG A 57 7.83 9.37 2.15
N TYR A 58 6.89 8.46 2.04
CA TYR A 58 6.13 7.93 3.18
C TYR A 58 6.77 6.69 3.83
N GLY A 59 7.98 6.30 3.40
CA GLY A 59 8.82 5.31 4.07
C GLY A 59 8.50 3.86 3.75
N SER A 60 7.92 3.56 2.58
CA SER A 60 7.90 2.20 2.07
C SER A 60 9.33 1.68 1.92
N ARG A 61 9.55 0.41 2.28
CA ARG A 61 10.86 -0.25 2.18
C ARG A 61 10.98 -1.15 0.97
N VAL A 62 9.85 -1.59 0.46
CA VAL A 62 9.74 -2.41 -0.74
C VAL A 62 8.63 -1.83 -1.58
N ASP A 63 8.89 -1.61 -2.85
CA ASP A 63 7.89 -1.29 -3.86
C ASP A 63 8.17 -2.12 -5.11
N LYS A 64 7.12 -2.70 -5.65
CA LYS A 64 7.14 -3.49 -6.88
C LYS A 64 6.01 -3.08 -7.79
N TYR A 65 6.32 -3.08 -9.08
CA TYR A 65 5.38 -2.80 -10.15
C TYR A 65 5.03 -4.11 -10.86
N ILE A 66 3.76 -4.48 -10.86
CA ILE A 66 3.28 -5.78 -11.37
C ILE A 66 2.12 -5.51 -12.32
N GLY A 67 2.40 -5.49 -13.63
CA GLY A 67 1.41 -5.10 -14.62
C GLY A 67 0.99 -3.64 -14.46
N ASP A 68 -0.26 -3.41 -14.09
CA ASP A 68 -0.86 -2.11 -13.77
C ASP A 68 -1.06 -1.92 -12.24
N ALA A 69 -0.38 -2.73 -11.43
CA ALA A 69 -0.42 -2.65 -9.98
C ALA A 69 0.92 -2.21 -9.37
N VAL A 70 0.83 -1.60 -8.19
CA VAL A 70 1.95 -1.32 -7.30
C VAL A 70 1.74 -2.05 -5.99
N MET A 71 2.74 -2.80 -5.55
CA MET A 71 2.82 -3.38 -4.22
C MET A 71 3.86 -2.60 -3.41
N ALA A 72 3.47 -2.12 -2.24
CA ALA A 72 4.34 -1.42 -1.31
C ALA A 72 4.34 -2.10 0.06
N VAL A 73 5.49 -2.07 0.77
CA VAL A 73 5.64 -2.76 2.06
C VAL A 73 6.32 -1.84 3.07
N TRP A 74 5.71 -1.71 4.24
CA TRP A 74 6.29 -1.10 5.42
C TRP A 74 6.70 -2.19 6.42
N LEU A 75 7.92 -2.11 6.94
CA LEU A 75 8.45 -3.02 7.94
C LEU A 75 8.19 -2.45 9.34
N HIS A 76 7.76 -3.32 10.27
CA HIS A 76 7.52 -2.95 11.66
C HIS A 76 8.51 -3.69 12.57
N PRO A 77 9.59 -3.01 13.01
CA PRO A 77 10.68 -3.67 13.78
C PRO A 77 10.24 -4.20 15.14
N GLN A 78 9.16 -3.66 15.70
CA GLN A 78 8.65 -4.02 17.02
C GLN A 78 7.30 -4.71 16.86
N ASN A 79 7.20 -5.92 16.58
CA ASN A 79 6.01 -6.80 16.56
C ASN A 79 4.61 -6.13 16.58
N ALA A 80 4.55 -4.81 16.37
CA ALA A 80 3.35 -4.00 16.21
C ALA A 80 3.69 -2.72 15.41
N PRO A 81 2.82 -2.28 14.48
CA PRO A 81 2.97 -0.98 13.83
C PRO A 81 2.71 0.14 14.84
N TYR A 82 3.52 1.19 14.78
CA TYR A 82 3.18 2.41 15.50
C TYR A 82 2.00 3.12 14.83
N PRO A 83 1.12 3.81 15.59
CA PRO A 83 0.05 4.63 15.00
C PRO A 83 0.56 5.62 13.94
N TYR A 84 1.73 6.20 14.16
CA TYR A 84 2.39 7.09 13.21
C TYR A 84 2.69 6.41 11.86
N ASP A 85 3.16 5.16 11.87
CA ASP A 85 3.42 4.42 10.63
C ASP A 85 2.14 4.12 9.88
N LEU A 86 1.06 3.77 10.60
CA LEU A 86 -0.25 3.57 9.98
C LEU A 86 -0.79 4.85 9.33
N VAL A 87 -0.66 6.01 10.00
CA VAL A 87 -1.02 7.31 9.42
C VAL A 87 -0.20 7.60 8.16
N ARG A 88 1.10 7.29 8.15
CA ARG A 88 1.94 7.46 6.96
C ARG A 88 1.47 6.60 5.80
N ILE A 89 1.10 5.36 6.06
CA ILE A 89 0.54 4.44 5.06
C ILE A 89 -0.75 5.01 4.47
N LEU A 90 -1.69 5.43 5.32
CA LEU A 90 -2.96 6.03 4.88
C LEU A 90 -2.75 7.32 4.07
N LYS A 91 -1.80 8.17 4.47
CA LYS A 91 -1.41 9.38 3.73
C LYS A 91 -0.80 9.04 2.37
N ALA A 92 0.05 8.01 2.29
CA ALA A 92 0.62 7.55 1.02
C ALA A 92 -0.48 7.09 0.05
N VAL A 93 -1.40 6.25 0.51
CA VAL A 93 -2.53 5.75 -0.28
C VAL A 93 -3.39 6.92 -0.78
N SER A 94 -3.75 7.86 0.09
CA SER A 94 -4.54 9.05 -0.28
C SER A 94 -3.80 9.94 -1.30
N ALA A 95 -2.48 10.12 -1.14
CA ALA A 95 -1.67 10.91 -2.06
C ALA A 95 -1.55 10.26 -3.45
N ILE A 96 -1.38 8.93 -3.52
CA ILE A 96 -1.33 8.20 -4.78
C ILE A 96 -2.67 8.28 -5.50
N GLN A 97 -3.80 8.11 -4.80
CA GLN A 97 -5.12 8.27 -5.40
C GLN A 97 -5.31 9.69 -5.98
N LYS A 98 -4.93 10.72 -5.21
CA LYS A 98 -5.02 12.12 -5.68
C LYS A 98 -4.22 12.33 -6.96
N THR A 99 -2.99 11.83 -7.00
CA THR A 99 -2.11 11.91 -8.16
C THR A 99 -2.68 11.13 -9.34
N THR A 100 -3.18 9.91 -9.11
CA THR A 100 -3.80 9.07 -10.12
C THR A 100 -5.00 9.77 -10.77
N SER A 101 -5.90 10.31 -9.96
CA SER A 101 -7.08 11.01 -10.45
C SER A 101 -6.76 12.30 -11.23
N SER A 102 -5.61 12.92 -10.99
CA SER A 102 -5.17 14.14 -11.69
C SER A 102 -4.42 13.88 -13.01
N LEU A 103 -4.14 12.63 -13.36
CA LEU A 103 -3.46 12.31 -14.63
C LEU A 103 -4.23 12.77 -15.88
N HIS A 104 -5.56 12.81 -15.81
CA HIS A 104 -6.38 13.33 -16.90
C HIS A 104 -6.17 14.84 -17.19
N LEU A 105 -5.57 15.58 -16.27
CA LEU A 105 -5.18 16.97 -16.47
C LEU A 105 -3.87 17.10 -17.26
N GLN A 106 -3.07 16.05 -17.29
CA GLN A 106 -1.77 16.00 -17.97
C GLN A 106 -1.85 15.25 -19.32
N TYR A 107 -2.79 14.33 -19.45
CA TYR A 107 -2.94 13.45 -20.60
C TYR A 107 -4.38 13.46 -21.10
N PRO A 108 -4.62 13.34 -22.42
CA PRO A 108 -5.97 13.28 -23.01
C PRO A 108 -6.61 11.92 -22.76
N LEU A 109 -6.98 11.64 -21.51
CA LEU A 109 -7.61 10.40 -21.12
C LEU A 109 -9.12 10.46 -21.30
N PRO A 110 -9.78 9.36 -21.68
CA PRO A 110 -11.23 9.32 -21.89
C PRO A 110 -12.02 9.47 -20.59
N PHE A 111 -11.40 9.19 -19.45
CA PHE A 111 -11.97 9.31 -18.10
C PHE A 111 -10.86 9.47 -17.06
N PRO A 112 -11.17 10.03 -15.87
CA PRO A 112 -10.21 10.07 -14.75
C PRO A 112 -9.87 8.67 -14.27
N LEU A 113 -8.58 8.40 -14.01
CA LEU A 113 -8.15 7.13 -13.47
C LEU A 113 -8.41 7.05 -11.96
N ARG A 114 -8.68 5.83 -11.50
CA ARG A 114 -8.85 5.49 -10.08
C ARG A 114 -8.02 4.25 -9.75
N ILE A 115 -7.74 4.04 -8.48
CA ILE A 115 -7.10 2.83 -7.98
C ILE A 115 -8.02 2.10 -7.01
N GLY A 116 -7.94 0.77 -6.97
CA GLY A 116 -8.37 -0.05 -5.85
C GLY A 116 -7.19 -0.27 -4.91
N THR A 117 -7.45 -0.39 -3.61
CA THR A 117 -6.38 -0.58 -2.61
C THR A 117 -6.74 -1.68 -1.61
N GLY A 118 -5.85 -2.65 -1.47
CA GLY A 118 -5.88 -3.67 -0.42
C GLY A 118 -4.76 -3.44 0.59
N ILE A 119 -5.07 -3.44 1.87
CA ILE A 119 -4.10 -3.23 2.97
C ILE A 119 -4.18 -4.41 3.93
N ASN A 120 -3.05 -5.06 4.16
CA ASN A 120 -2.98 -6.16 5.13
C ASN A 120 -1.69 -6.14 5.94
N THR A 121 -1.81 -6.40 7.24
CA THR A 121 -0.69 -6.44 8.19
C THR A 121 -0.53 -7.85 8.73
N GLY A 122 0.69 -8.34 8.77
CA GLY A 122 1.01 -9.65 9.29
C GLY A 122 2.49 -9.99 9.09
N PHE A 123 2.89 -11.20 9.47
CA PHE A 123 4.25 -11.66 9.26
C PHE A 123 4.47 -12.11 7.80
N ALA A 124 5.63 -11.78 7.28
CA ALA A 124 6.09 -12.21 5.96
C ALA A 124 7.60 -12.45 5.99
N MET A 125 8.09 -13.21 5.01
CA MET A 125 9.51 -13.31 4.73
C MET A 125 9.92 -12.14 3.85
N VAL A 126 10.92 -11.39 4.28
CA VAL A 126 11.43 -10.20 3.58
C VAL A 126 12.92 -10.39 3.28
N GLY A 127 13.33 -10.04 2.10
CA GLY A 127 14.72 -10.15 1.69
C GLY A 127 14.91 -10.12 0.18
N ASN A 128 16.11 -10.47 -0.25
CA ASN A 128 16.47 -10.52 -1.65
C ASN A 128 16.11 -11.90 -2.26
N THR A 129 15.34 -11.91 -3.33
CA THR A 129 15.01 -13.11 -4.12
C THR A 129 15.70 -13.15 -5.46
N GLY A 130 16.38 -12.07 -5.85
CA GLY A 130 17.08 -11.98 -7.12
C GLY A 130 18.40 -12.77 -7.13
N SER A 131 18.98 -12.94 -8.31
CA SER A 131 20.33 -13.47 -8.46
C SER A 131 21.36 -12.42 -8.05
N GLY A 132 22.63 -12.85 -7.77
CA GLY A 132 23.72 -11.93 -7.43
C GLY A 132 23.96 -10.79 -8.43
N HIS A 133 23.54 -10.96 -9.67
CA HIS A 133 23.64 -9.92 -10.74
C HIS A 133 22.36 -9.07 -10.86
N ARG A 134 21.23 -9.49 -10.27
CA ARG A 134 19.97 -8.76 -10.26
C ARG A 134 19.30 -8.96 -8.89
N PRO A 135 19.76 -8.24 -7.88
CA PRO A 135 19.12 -8.28 -6.56
C PRO A 135 17.70 -7.75 -6.66
N GLU A 136 16.77 -8.48 -6.10
CA GLU A 136 15.35 -8.11 -6.06
C GLU A 136 14.81 -8.24 -4.63
N TYR A 137 14.77 -7.13 -3.92
CA TYR A 137 14.26 -7.10 -2.56
C TYR A 137 12.73 -7.15 -2.58
N THR A 138 12.14 -8.06 -1.82
CA THR A 138 10.68 -8.27 -1.79
C THR A 138 10.19 -8.86 -0.48
N ALA A 139 8.86 -8.92 -0.32
CA ALA A 139 8.18 -9.64 0.74
C ALA A 139 7.33 -10.76 0.15
N ILE A 140 7.34 -11.92 0.80
CA ILE A 140 6.56 -13.11 0.39
C ILE A 140 5.84 -13.70 1.60
N GLY A 141 4.60 -14.11 1.42
CA GLY A 141 3.79 -14.82 2.40
C GLY A 141 2.30 -14.52 2.26
N ASP A 142 1.50 -15.18 3.09
CA ASP A 142 0.04 -15.03 3.08
C ASP A 142 -0.40 -13.60 3.36
N THR A 143 0.36 -12.84 4.13
CA THR A 143 0.12 -11.42 4.39
C THR A 143 0.07 -10.60 3.10
N VAL A 144 1.01 -10.84 2.19
CA VAL A 144 1.08 -10.16 0.89
C VAL A 144 -0.04 -10.66 -0.03
N ASN A 145 -0.24 -12.00 -0.08
CA ASN A 145 -1.30 -12.61 -0.90
C ASN A 145 -2.68 -12.07 -0.52
N LEU A 146 -2.94 -11.91 0.77
CA LEU A 146 -4.21 -11.35 1.25
C LEU A 146 -4.37 -9.89 0.83
N ALA A 147 -3.32 -9.07 0.83
CA ALA A 147 -3.40 -7.70 0.34
C ALA A 147 -3.82 -7.63 -1.14
N PHE A 148 -3.31 -8.55 -2.00
CA PHE A 148 -3.76 -8.68 -3.39
C PHE A 148 -5.23 -9.10 -3.50
N GLN A 149 -5.67 -10.05 -2.68
CA GLN A 149 -7.06 -10.49 -2.69
C GLN A 149 -8.02 -9.39 -2.20
N LEU A 150 -7.62 -8.62 -1.19
CA LEU A 150 -8.38 -7.46 -0.71
C LEU A 150 -8.49 -6.39 -1.79
N GLU A 151 -7.38 -6.07 -2.49
CA GLU A 151 -7.45 -5.13 -3.61
C GLU A 151 -8.47 -5.61 -4.65
N ALA A 152 -8.37 -6.86 -5.11
CA ALA A 152 -9.27 -7.42 -6.11
C ALA A 152 -10.75 -7.37 -5.64
N ALA A 153 -11.00 -7.65 -4.36
CA ALA A 153 -12.34 -7.64 -3.77
C ALA A 153 -12.96 -6.23 -3.67
N THR A 154 -12.15 -5.16 -3.76
CA THR A 154 -12.68 -3.79 -3.81
C THR A 154 -13.65 -3.58 -4.96
N ARG A 155 -13.44 -4.30 -6.09
CA ARG A 155 -14.33 -4.22 -7.26
C ARG A 155 -15.69 -4.84 -7.00
N THR A 156 -15.71 -6.00 -6.34
CA THR A 156 -16.93 -6.74 -6.01
C THR A 156 -17.81 -5.98 -5.01
N LEU A 157 -17.17 -5.30 -4.05
CA LEU A 157 -17.86 -4.55 -2.98
C LEU A 157 -18.16 -3.09 -3.37
N ASP A 158 -17.73 -2.65 -4.56
CA ASP A 158 -17.81 -1.25 -5.00
C ASP A 158 -17.24 -0.27 -3.98
N LEU A 159 -16.09 -0.63 -3.42
CA LEU A 159 -15.30 0.18 -2.49
C LEU A 159 -13.93 0.49 -3.07
N ASP A 160 -13.29 1.51 -2.53
CA ASP A 160 -11.96 1.93 -3.00
C ASP A 160 -10.83 1.25 -2.19
N VAL A 161 -11.04 1.09 -0.89
CA VAL A 161 -10.04 0.55 0.04
C VAL A 161 -10.66 -0.59 0.84
N LEU A 162 -9.95 -1.71 0.93
CA LEU A 162 -10.24 -2.81 1.84
C LEU A 162 -9.06 -3.09 2.75
N VAL A 163 -9.37 -3.36 4.00
CA VAL A 163 -8.41 -3.58 5.08
C VAL A 163 -8.69 -4.93 5.71
N GLY A 164 -7.65 -5.76 5.88
CA GLY A 164 -7.74 -7.04 6.58
C GLY A 164 -7.92 -6.86 8.10
N GLU A 165 -8.39 -7.91 8.75
CA GLU A 165 -8.75 -7.92 10.19
C GLU A 165 -7.59 -7.45 11.08
N THR A 166 -6.38 -7.97 10.86
CA THR A 166 -5.21 -7.60 11.67
C THR A 166 -4.88 -6.11 11.53
N THR A 167 -4.92 -5.57 10.31
CA THR A 167 -4.69 -4.14 10.08
C THR A 167 -5.77 -3.31 10.74
N TYR A 168 -7.04 -3.72 10.62
CA TYR A 168 -8.15 -3.03 11.27
C TYR A 168 -7.98 -2.98 12.78
N GLY A 169 -7.57 -4.08 13.42
CA GLY A 169 -7.29 -4.12 14.86
C GLY A 169 -6.23 -3.09 15.29
N TYR A 170 -5.16 -2.94 14.54
CA TYR A 170 -4.15 -1.90 14.80
C TYR A 170 -4.67 -0.48 14.56
N LEU A 171 -5.43 -0.27 13.48
CA LEU A 171 -6.06 1.03 13.21
C LEU A 171 -7.05 1.40 14.32
N GLN A 172 -7.87 0.46 14.77
CA GLN A 172 -8.83 0.67 15.84
C GLN A 172 -8.13 1.02 17.17
N ALA A 173 -7.10 0.28 17.54
CA ALA A 173 -6.30 0.56 18.74
C ALA A 173 -5.66 1.96 18.68
N GLY A 174 -5.26 2.41 17.51
CA GLY A 174 -4.72 3.75 17.28
C GLY A 174 -5.77 4.86 17.07
N ARG A 175 -7.08 4.56 17.16
CA ARG A 175 -8.18 5.48 16.84
C ARG A 175 -8.14 6.01 15.39
N LEU A 176 -7.72 5.15 14.47
CA LEU A 176 -7.53 5.47 13.05
C LEU A 176 -8.52 4.74 12.13
N ALA A 177 -9.57 4.10 12.69
CA ALA A 177 -10.48 3.22 11.96
C ALA A 177 -11.88 3.82 11.71
N GLU A 178 -12.15 5.05 12.13
CA GLU A 178 -13.50 5.66 12.12
C GLU A 178 -14.08 5.82 10.71
N TRP A 179 -13.24 5.84 9.69
CA TRP A 179 -13.63 5.95 8.28
C TRP A 179 -13.97 4.61 7.63
N LEU A 180 -13.74 3.50 8.33
CA LEU A 180 -13.91 2.13 7.84
C LEU A 180 -15.27 1.55 8.29
N MET A 181 -15.86 0.74 7.42
CA MET A 181 -17.12 0.04 7.67
C MET A 181 -16.94 -1.47 7.47
N PRO A 182 -17.53 -2.32 8.33
CA PRO A 182 -17.42 -3.76 8.22
C PRO A 182 -18.10 -4.29 6.95
N ARG A 183 -17.49 -5.30 6.34
CA ARG A 183 -17.97 -6.04 5.18
C ARG A 183 -17.64 -7.52 5.33
N GLN A 184 -18.26 -8.32 4.50
CA GLN A 184 -17.93 -9.74 4.32
C GLN A 184 -17.52 -9.93 2.86
N VAL A 185 -16.49 -10.73 2.62
CA VAL A 185 -16.02 -11.02 1.28
C VAL A 185 -15.60 -12.49 1.14
N GLU A 186 -15.93 -13.08 0.00
CA GLU A 186 -15.40 -14.39 -0.39
C GLU A 186 -13.98 -14.20 -0.91
N LEU A 187 -13.01 -14.80 -0.23
CA LEU A 187 -11.61 -14.79 -0.64
C LEU A 187 -11.22 -16.14 -1.21
N LYS A 188 -10.28 -16.10 -2.13
CA LYS A 188 -9.72 -17.32 -2.72
C LYS A 188 -9.08 -18.17 -1.61
N TYR A 189 -9.43 -19.45 -1.57
CA TYR A 189 -9.01 -20.43 -0.55
C TYR A 189 -9.66 -20.29 0.85
N ALA A 190 -10.54 -19.33 1.08
CA ALA A 190 -11.38 -19.32 2.27
C ALA A 190 -12.63 -20.18 2.03
N THR A 191 -13.02 -20.97 3.04
CA THR A 191 -14.22 -21.83 3.00
C THR A 191 -15.50 -21.07 3.32
N GLU A 192 -15.36 -19.93 4.00
CA GLU A 192 -16.46 -19.05 4.42
C GLU A 192 -16.10 -17.59 4.13
N PRO A 193 -17.09 -16.70 4.02
CA PRO A 193 -16.84 -15.28 3.89
C PRO A 193 -15.99 -14.73 5.04
N VAL A 194 -14.98 -13.93 4.72
CA VAL A 194 -14.03 -13.36 5.67
C VAL A 194 -14.45 -11.94 6.04
N PRO A 195 -14.41 -11.57 7.32
CA PRO A 195 -14.64 -10.19 7.72
C PRO A 195 -13.52 -9.28 7.24
N VAL A 196 -13.89 -8.16 6.63
CA VAL A 196 -13.00 -7.11 6.15
C VAL A 196 -13.61 -5.75 6.45
N TRP A 197 -12.81 -4.71 6.39
CA TRP A 197 -13.29 -3.34 6.59
C TRP A 197 -12.95 -2.51 5.38
N GLY A 198 -13.88 -1.73 4.92
CA GLY A 198 -13.71 -1.00 3.68
C GLY A 198 -14.31 0.39 3.68
N SER A 199 -13.86 1.20 2.72
CA SER A 199 -14.35 2.56 2.55
C SER A 199 -14.04 3.13 1.17
N THR A 200 -14.44 4.37 0.96
CA THR A 200 -14.09 5.18 -0.20
C THR A 200 -12.92 6.11 0.09
N TYR A 201 -12.24 6.58 -0.96
CA TYR A 201 -11.18 7.59 -0.81
C TYR A 201 -11.70 8.93 -0.27
N ASP A 202 -12.93 9.28 -0.55
CA ASP A 202 -13.51 10.52 -0.04
C ASP A 202 -13.58 10.47 1.49
N LYS A 203 -14.03 9.34 2.06
CA LYS A 203 -14.05 9.15 3.52
C LYS A 203 -12.65 9.10 4.12
N LEU A 204 -11.69 8.45 3.45
CA LEU A 204 -10.30 8.45 3.89
C LEU A 204 -9.72 9.87 3.90
N LYS A 205 -9.98 10.64 2.86
CA LYS A 205 -9.52 12.03 2.75
C LYS A 205 -10.13 12.93 3.84
N GLU A 206 -11.42 12.81 4.08
CA GLU A 206 -12.12 13.52 5.15
C GLU A 206 -11.53 13.17 6.51
N PHE A 207 -11.35 11.88 6.80
CA PHE A 207 -10.70 11.41 8.01
C PHE A 207 -9.29 11.99 8.21
N LEU A 208 -8.44 11.92 7.19
CA LEU A 208 -7.07 12.43 7.26
C LEU A 208 -7.03 13.96 7.44
N TYR A 209 -7.98 14.69 6.88
CA TYR A 209 -8.13 16.13 7.10
C TYR A 209 -8.47 16.41 8.55
N MET A 210 -9.50 15.76 9.10
CA MET A 210 -9.91 15.92 10.50
C MET A 210 -8.78 15.53 11.46
N TYR A 211 -8.11 14.41 11.20
CA TYR A 211 -6.96 13.97 11.98
C TYR A 211 -5.84 15.02 12.01
N SER A 212 -5.54 15.65 10.90
CA SER A 212 -4.50 16.69 10.84
C SER A 212 -4.86 17.97 11.58
N VAL A 213 -6.15 18.24 11.79
CA VAL A 213 -6.63 19.44 12.52
C VAL A 213 -6.70 19.18 14.02
N THR A 214 -7.03 17.93 14.44
CA THR A 214 -7.25 17.59 15.85
C THR A 214 -5.99 17.10 16.58
N GLU A 215 -5.07 16.49 15.85
CA GLU A 215 -3.79 16.02 16.42
C GLU A 215 -2.68 17.04 16.10
N PRO A 216 -2.00 17.61 17.09
CA PRO A 216 -0.82 18.42 16.83
C PRO A 216 0.25 17.59 16.13
N PRO A 217 1.14 18.17 15.32
CA PRO A 217 2.18 17.43 14.63
C PRO A 217 2.98 16.64 15.66
N THR A 218 2.83 15.32 15.62
CA THR A 218 3.56 14.41 16.50
C THR A 218 5.06 14.64 16.28
N HIS A 219 5.75 14.97 17.34
CA HIS A 219 7.20 15.13 17.35
C HIS A 219 7.84 13.92 16.63
N ASN A 220 8.54 14.19 15.55
CA ASN A 220 9.35 13.20 14.86
C ASN A 220 10.48 12.79 15.82
N PRO A 221 10.49 11.58 16.39
CA PRO A 221 11.57 11.16 17.29
C PRO A 221 12.93 11.12 16.61
N LEU A 222 13.01 11.28 15.29
CA LEU A 222 14.25 11.35 14.52
C LEU A 222 14.82 12.77 14.38
N SER A 223 14.12 13.82 14.86
CA SER A 223 14.62 15.20 14.85
C SER A 223 15.48 15.54 16.07
N ASP A 224 15.48 14.70 17.08
CA ASP A 224 16.39 14.85 18.22
C ASP A 224 17.75 14.19 17.86
N GLY A 225 18.67 15.05 17.48
CA GLY A 225 20.01 14.72 16.97
C GLY A 225 20.92 13.98 17.97
N ARG A 226 20.47 12.90 18.54
CA ARG A 226 21.33 11.96 19.25
C ARG A 226 22.00 11.01 18.26
N ARG A 227 23.18 11.39 17.82
CA ARG A 227 24.16 10.48 17.26
C ARG A 227 24.37 9.37 18.28
N PHE A 228 23.97 8.16 17.97
CA PHE A 228 24.47 7.01 18.67
C PHE A 228 25.95 6.82 18.29
N VAL A 229 26.80 6.94 19.29
CA VAL A 229 28.20 6.54 19.28
C VAL A 229 28.28 5.02 19.31
#